data_3ae0742a95f37623be06022f3185d424
#
_entry.id   3ae0742a95f37623be06022f3185d424
#
_cell.length_a   1.000
_cell.length_b   1.000
_cell.length_c   1.000
_cell.angle_alpha   90.00
_cell.angle_beta   90.00
_cell.angle_gamma   90.00
#
_symmetry.space_group_name_H-M   'P 1'
#
loop_
_entity.id
_entity.type
_entity.pdbx_description
1 polymer ?
#
loop_
_entity_poly.entity_id
_entity_poly.type
_entity_poly.pdbx_seq_one_letter_code
_entity_poly.pdbx_strand_id
1 'polypeptide(L)'
;KFSKLCEKKFWEYKNFSVITDKFENLSFPASEYDLVYSASAFHWIPEDIGYSKVYGMLKHGGAFARFANHPYRDKGNPGLSAEIDKLYSRYYCQYYGREMKTETEYSEEQAAKRAQIAEKYGFTDIRYALFHRTRTFSAREYIELLGTYSDHIAMEEKIRTEFFAKIEEAINRYGGTFTIYDTIDLQLSR
;
A
#
# COMPACT_ATOMS: atom_id res chain seq x y z
N LYS A 1 -16.08 8.05 6.92
CA LYS A 1 -16.37 6.72 7.52
C LYS A 1 -15.24 6.27 8.44
N PHE A 2 -13.98 6.28 7.98
CA PHE A 2 -12.81 5.85 8.76
C PHE A 2 -12.52 6.74 9.97
N SER A 3 -12.64 8.06 9.84
CA SER A 3 -12.42 9.00 10.95
C SER A 3 -13.30 8.67 12.15
N LYS A 4 -14.60 8.48 11.94
CA LYS A 4 -15.54 8.08 13.02
C LYS A 4 -15.17 6.73 13.66
N LEU A 5 -14.61 5.80 12.87
CA LEU A 5 -14.15 4.52 13.40
C LEU A 5 -12.92 4.70 14.29
N CYS A 6 -11.96 5.53 13.85
CA CYS A 6 -10.77 5.85 14.64
C CYS A 6 -11.14 6.56 15.93
N GLU A 7 -11.99 7.58 15.88
CA GLU A 7 -12.50 8.30 17.05
C GLU A 7 -13.15 7.32 18.04
N LYS A 8 -14.01 6.41 17.55
CA LYS A 8 -14.63 5.38 18.39
C LYS A 8 -13.63 4.39 18.97
N LYS A 9 -12.61 4.00 18.21
CA LYS A 9 -11.61 3.02 18.65
C LYS A 9 -10.64 3.58 19.67
N PHE A 10 -10.33 4.87 19.57
CA PHE A 10 -9.30 5.53 20.38
C PHE A 10 -9.88 6.60 21.33
N TRP A 11 -11.17 6.56 21.62
CA TRP A 11 -11.88 7.55 22.44
C TRP A 11 -11.30 7.72 23.85
N GLU A 12 -10.67 6.70 24.41
CA GLU A 12 -10.05 6.73 25.73
C GLU A 12 -8.73 7.51 25.76
N TYR A 13 -8.11 7.71 24.60
CA TYR A 13 -6.82 8.38 24.49
C TYR A 13 -7.02 9.89 24.32
N LYS A 14 -6.83 10.64 25.40
CA LYS A 14 -7.02 12.11 25.38
C LYS A 14 -6.06 12.86 24.47
N ASN A 15 -4.94 12.25 24.11
CA ASN A 15 -3.91 12.77 23.22
C ASN A 15 -4.08 12.29 21.76
N PHE A 16 -5.20 11.65 21.43
CA PHE A 16 -5.51 11.22 20.08
C PHE A 16 -6.49 12.19 19.40
N SER A 17 -6.18 12.58 18.17
CA SER A 17 -7.08 13.38 17.33
C SER A 17 -7.06 12.88 15.89
N VAL A 18 -8.16 13.09 15.17
CA VAL A 18 -8.30 12.74 13.76
C VAL A 18 -8.64 14.00 12.97
N ILE A 19 -7.87 14.25 11.92
CA ILE A 19 -8.16 15.28 10.94
C ILE A 19 -8.51 14.59 9.61
N THR A 20 -9.58 15.04 8.97
CA THR A 20 -10.03 14.49 7.69
C THR A 20 -9.93 15.55 6.62
N ASP A 21 -8.83 15.54 5.89
CA ASP A 21 -8.60 16.40 4.72
C ASP A 21 -7.51 15.77 3.84
N LYS A 22 -7.24 16.38 2.69
CA LYS A 22 -6.04 16.08 1.92
C LYS A 22 -4.83 16.62 2.68
N PHE A 23 -3.76 15.83 2.74
CA PHE A 23 -2.53 16.23 3.43
C PHE A 23 -1.98 17.55 2.90
N GLU A 24 -2.13 17.80 1.61
CA GLU A 24 -1.69 19.02 0.94
C GLU A 24 -2.37 20.27 1.48
N ASN A 25 -3.64 20.18 1.90
CA ASN A 25 -4.44 21.31 2.40
C ASN A 25 -4.17 21.64 3.87
N LEU A 26 -3.68 20.67 4.63
CA LEU A 26 -3.46 20.80 6.07
C LEU A 26 -2.27 21.72 6.36
N SER A 27 -2.40 22.58 7.36
CA SER A 27 -1.29 23.34 7.91
C SER A 27 -0.85 22.73 9.23
N PHE A 28 0.44 22.54 9.39
CA PHE A 28 1.04 21.98 10.60
C PHE A 28 2.05 22.97 11.19
N PRO A 29 2.20 23.01 12.52
CA PRO A 29 3.25 23.76 13.13
C PRO A 29 4.63 23.29 12.66
N ALA A 30 5.55 24.22 12.48
CA ALA A 30 6.92 23.90 12.08
C ALA A 30 7.71 23.39 13.30
N SER A 31 8.57 22.39 13.08
CA SER A 31 9.50 21.88 14.10
C SER A 31 8.82 21.42 15.41
N GLU A 32 7.68 20.74 15.31
CA GLU A 32 6.90 20.33 16.49
C GLU A 32 6.86 18.80 16.69
N TYR A 33 7.10 18.02 15.64
CA TYR A 33 6.93 16.58 15.69
C TYR A 33 8.27 15.85 15.84
N ASP A 34 8.32 14.89 16.75
CA ASP A 34 9.47 13.99 16.93
C ASP A 34 9.48 12.86 15.88
N LEU A 35 8.28 12.47 15.42
CA LEU A 35 8.07 11.43 14.43
C LEU A 35 6.88 11.78 13.53
N VAL A 36 7.10 11.71 12.24
CA VAL A 36 6.04 11.62 11.24
C VAL A 36 6.13 10.25 10.57
N TYR A 37 5.02 9.55 10.42
CA TYR A 37 5.04 8.28 9.69
C TYR A 37 3.90 8.17 8.68
N SER A 38 4.12 7.39 7.64
CA SER A 38 3.13 7.08 6.61
C SER A 38 3.14 5.60 6.25
N ALA A 39 1.99 4.95 6.40
CA ALA A 39 1.78 3.53 6.11
C ALA A 39 0.97 3.36 4.83
N SER A 40 1.60 2.89 3.75
CA SER A 40 0.98 2.62 2.44
C SER A 40 0.09 3.75 1.90
N ALA A 41 0.45 5.00 2.21
CA ALA A 41 -0.33 6.17 1.85
C ALA A 41 0.46 7.29 1.15
N PHE A 42 1.76 7.40 1.40
CA PHE A 42 2.56 8.54 0.94
C PHE A 42 2.64 8.66 -0.60
N HIS A 43 2.43 7.58 -1.32
CA HIS A 43 2.42 7.58 -2.78
C HIS A 43 1.21 8.30 -3.42
N TRP A 44 0.22 8.68 -2.61
CA TRP A 44 -0.91 9.50 -3.05
C TRP A 44 -0.62 11.01 -2.99
N ILE A 45 0.46 11.40 -2.30
CA ILE A 45 0.85 12.80 -2.10
C ILE A 45 1.92 13.14 -3.15
N PRO A 46 1.82 14.30 -3.85
CA PRO A 46 2.90 14.76 -4.72
C PRO A 46 4.23 14.82 -3.97
N GLU A 47 5.29 14.28 -4.59
CA GLU A 47 6.59 14.05 -3.95
C GLU A 47 7.16 15.32 -3.30
N ASP A 48 7.16 16.41 -4.05
CA ASP A 48 7.69 17.71 -3.62
C ASP A 48 6.91 18.30 -2.45
N ILE A 49 5.58 18.22 -2.48
CA ILE A 49 4.71 18.70 -1.40
C ILE A 49 4.89 17.82 -0.15
N GLY A 50 4.84 16.50 -0.34
CA GLY A 50 4.88 15.54 0.76
C GLY A 50 6.17 15.64 1.58
N TYR A 51 7.31 15.52 0.93
CA TYR A 51 8.61 15.55 1.61
C TYR A 51 8.91 16.91 2.22
N SER A 52 8.70 18.01 1.48
CA SER A 52 8.96 19.36 1.98
C SER A 52 8.12 19.69 3.21
N LYS A 53 6.84 19.30 3.19
CA LYS A 53 5.92 19.51 4.31
C LYS A 53 6.33 18.68 5.54
N VAL A 54 6.64 17.40 5.36
CA VAL A 54 7.10 16.53 6.45
C VAL A 54 8.40 17.05 7.05
N TYR A 55 9.36 17.48 6.22
CA TYR A 55 10.60 18.05 6.69
C TYR A 55 10.39 19.28 7.58
N GLY A 56 9.50 20.19 7.15
CA GLY A 56 9.16 21.39 7.94
C GLY A 56 8.44 21.09 9.26
N MET A 57 7.72 19.98 9.35
CA MET A 57 7.01 19.57 10.57
C MET A 57 7.93 19.00 11.64
N LEU A 58 9.04 18.36 11.25
CA LEU A 58 9.91 17.65 12.17
C LEU A 58 10.79 18.60 12.99
N LYS A 59 10.94 18.28 14.26
CA LYS A 59 11.96 18.87 15.13
C LYS A 59 13.37 18.55 14.60
N HIS A 60 14.34 19.31 15.03
CA HIS A 60 15.74 18.95 14.82
C HIS A 60 16.04 17.55 15.41
N GLY A 61 16.50 16.62 14.57
CA GLY A 61 16.71 15.22 14.94
C GLY A 61 15.43 14.36 14.97
N GLY A 62 14.29 14.92 14.65
CA GLY A 62 13.04 14.16 14.44
C GLY A 62 13.15 13.22 13.23
N ALA A 63 12.29 12.21 13.16
CA ALA A 63 12.37 11.16 12.15
C ALA A 63 11.13 11.12 11.25
N PHE A 64 11.34 10.86 9.97
CA PHE A 64 10.30 10.45 9.03
C PHE A 64 10.38 8.95 8.79
N ALA A 65 9.32 8.22 9.11
CA ALA A 65 9.17 6.79 8.86
C ALA A 65 8.13 6.56 7.76
N ARG A 66 8.54 5.95 6.67
CA ARG A 66 7.66 5.64 5.55
C ARG A 66 7.75 4.16 5.27
N PHE A 67 6.60 3.49 5.20
CA PHE A 67 6.56 2.08 4.86
C PHE A 67 5.39 1.75 3.94
N ALA A 68 5.61 0.75 3.09
CA ALA A 68 4.62 0.26 2.15
C ALA A 68 4.71 -1.26 2.03
N ASN A 69 3.58 -1.88 1.70
CA ASN A 69 3.52 -3.28 1.39
C ASN A 69 3.53 -3.47 -0.13
N HIS A 70 4.39 -4.36 -0.60
CA HIS A 70 4.52 -4.75 -2.00
C HIS A 70 4.16 -6.24 -2.11
N PRO A 71 2.89 -6.56 -2.41
CA PRO A 71 2.48 -7.94 -2.58
C PRO A 71 3.08 -8.51 -3.88
N TYR A 72 3.46 -9.76 -3.84
CA TYR A 72 3.88 -10.51 -5.02
C TYR A 72 3.09 -11.82 -5.10
N ARG A 73 2.85 -12.27 -6.33
CA ARG A 73 2.02 -13.43 -6.64
C ARG A 73 2.56 -14.75 -6.09
N ASP A 74 1.73 -15.77 -6.10
CA ASP A 74 2.06 -17.11 -5.65
C ASP A 74 3.23 -17.71 -6.46
N LYS A 75 4.36 -17.91 -5.81
CA LYS A 75 5.56 -18.54 -6.39
C LYS A 75 5.44 -20.08 -6.43
N GLY A 76 4.64 -20.64 -5.54
CA GLY A 76 4.43 -22.08 -5.42
C GLY A 76 3.50 -22.65 -6.49
N ASN A 77 2.68 -21.79 -7.11
CA ASN A 77 1.73 -22.18 -8.15
C ASN A 77 1.76 -21.24 -9.37
N PRO A 78 2.78 -21.35 -10.22
CA PRO A 78 2.92 -20.47 -11.38
C PRO A 78 1.77 -20.61 -12.38
N GLY A 79 1.11 -21.77 -12.45
CA GLY A 79 -0.07 -21.98 -13.28
C GLY A 79 -1.26 -21.16 -12.83
N LEU A 80 -1.53 -21.14 -11.52
CA LEU A 80 -2.58 -20.30 -10.94
C LEU A 80 -2.23 -18.82 -11.11
N SER A 81 -0.98 -18.42 -10.86
CA SER A 81 -0.54 -17.03 -11.03
C SER A 81 -0.77 -16.55 -12.48
N ALA A 82 -0.41 -17.34 -13.47
CA ALA A 82 -0.64 -17.02 -14.87
C ALA A 82 -2.14 -16.94 -15.24
N GLU A 83 -2.97 -17.77 -14.64
CA GLU A 83 -4.43 -17.71 -14.82
C GLU A 83 -5.03 -16.44 -14.22
N ILE A 84 -4.61 -16.09 -13.02
CA ILE A 84 -5.04 -14.84 -12.35
C ILE A 84 -4.59 -13.61 -13.14
N ASP A 85 -3.35 -13.60 -13.68
CA ASP A 85 -2.88 -12.53 -14.54
C ASP A 85 -3.76 -12.33 -15.79
N LYS A 86 -4.20 -13.41 -16.42
CA LYS A 86 -5.13 -13.34 -17.56
C LYS A 86 -6.48 -12.73 -17.15
N LEU A 87 -6.98 -13.10 -15.96
CA LEU A 87 -8.23 -12.52 -15.44
C LEU A 87 -8.06 -11.04 -15.14
N TYR A 88 -6.96 -10.63 -14.51
CA TYR A 88 -6.65 -9.21 -14.28
C TYR A 88 -6.54 -8.44 -15.60
N SER A 89 -5.84 -8.98 -16.60
CA SER A 89 -5.73 -8.37 -17.91
C SER A 89 -7.12 -8.16 -18.55
N ARG A 90 -7.97 -9.18 -18.51
CA ARG A 90 -9.29 -9.17 -19.15
C ARG A 90 -10.29 -8.26 -18.45
N TYR A 91 -10.40 -8.33 -17.12
CA TYR A 91 -11.43 -7.62 -16.36
C TYR A 91 -10.97 -6.29 -15.82
N TYR A 92 -9.80 -6.25 -15.18
CA TYR A 92 -9.29 -5.06 -14.48
C TYR A 92 -8.57 -4.11 -15.43
N CYS A 93 -7.56 -4.60 -16.15
CA CYS A 93 -6.76 -3.75 -17.04
C CYS A 93 -7.61 -3.19 -18.17
N GLN A 94 -8.45 -4.02 -18.77
CA GLN A 94 -9.36 -3.61 -19.85
C GLN A 94 -10.40 -2.57 -19.36
N TYR A 95 -10.96 -2.76 -18.16
CA TYR A 95 -11.90 -1.81 -17.55
C TYR A 95 -11.29 -0.42 -17.35
N TYR A 96 -10.03 -0.37 -16.90
CA TYR A 96 -9.32 0.88 -16.63
C TYR A 96 -8.53 1.42 -17.84
N GLY A 97 -8.57 0.77 -19.00
CA GLY A 97 -7.79 1.16 -20.18
C GLY A 97 -6.28 1.10 -19.91
N ARG A 98 -5.81 0.12 -19.15
CA ARG A 98 -4.41 -0.06 -18.73
C ARG A 98 -3.82 -1.31 -19.37
N GLU A 99 -2.51 -1.28 -19.62
CA GLU A 99 -1.78 -2.49 -20.00
C GLU A 99 -1.38 -3.29 -18.75
N MET A 100 -1.38 -4.62 -18.89
CA MET A 100 -0.85 -5.50 -17.85
C MET A 100 0.67 -5.31 -17.77
N LYS A 101 1.15 -4.88 -16.62
CA LYS A 101 2.60 -4.78 -16.37
C LYS A 101 3.11 -6.11 -15.84
N THR A 102 4.28 -6.52 -16.30
CA THR A 102 5.00 -7.62 -15.68
C THR A 102 5.45 -7.18 -14.30
N GLU A 103 4.84 -7.75 -13.28
CA GLU A 103 5.25 -7.48 -11.91
C GLU A 103 6.55 -8.24 -11.60
N THR A 104 7.48 -7.54 -10.99
CA THR A 104 8.69 -8.10 -10.39
C THR A 104 8.58 -8.01 -8.88
N GLU A 105 9.18 -8.98 -8.19
CA GLU A 105 9.26 -8.91 -6.75
C GLU A 105 10.05 -7.65 -6.32
N TYR A 106 9.57 -6.96 -5.30
CA TYR A 106 10.18 -5.72 -4.84
C TYR A 106 11.58 -6.01 -4.25
N SER A 107 12.60 -5.32 -4.77
CA SER A 107 14.00 -5.60 -4.49
C SER A 107 14.64 -4.57 -3.55
N GLU A 108 15.78 -4.94 -2.97
CA GLU A 108 16.62 -4.02 -2.19
C GLU A 108 17.07 -2.81 -3.01
N GLU A 109 17.38 -2.99 -4.29
CA GLU A 109 17.74 -1.88 -5.17
C GLU A 109 16.62 -0.86 -5.31
N GLN A 110 15.38 -1.35 -5.45
CA GLN A 110 14.19 -0.48 -5.49
C GLN A 110 13.98 0.24 -4.15
N ALA A 111 14.18 -0.45 -3.03
CA ALA A 111 14.08 0.15 -1.69
C ALA A 111 15.14 1.22 -1.48
N ALA A 112 16.39 0.96 -1.86
CA ALA A 112 17.50 1.91 -1.75
C ALA A 112 17.23 3.18 -2.60
N LYS A 113 16.85 3.01 -3.86
CA LYS A 113 16.52 4.15 -4.75
C LYS A 113 15.36 4.97 -4.19
N ARG A 114 14.35 4.31 -3.65
CA ARG A 114 13.19 4.98 -3.08
C ARG A 114 13.52 5.72 -1.77
N ALA A 115 14.39 5.16 -0.95
CA ALA A 115 14.83 5.80 0.29
C ALA A 115 15.62 7.09 -0.02
N GLN A 116 16.48 7.05 -1.03
CA GLN A 116 17.33 8.19 -1.42
C GLN A 116 16.55 9.41 -1.92
N ILE A 117 15.30 9.27 -2.29
CA ILE A 117 14.45 10.42 -2.66
C ILE A 117 14.43 11.48 -1.56
N ALA A 118 14.43 11.07 -0.30
CA ALA A 118 14.40 11.99 0.85
C ALA A 118 15.57 12.98 0.87
N GLU A 119 16.74 12.60 0.35
CA GLU A 119 17.93 13.46 0.30
C GLU A 119 17.67 14.75 -0.48
N LYS A 120 16.89 14.72 -1.54
CA LYS A 120 16.53 15.89 -2.36
C LYS A 120 15.81 16.98 -1.55
N TYR A 121 15.23 16.62 -0.42
CA TYR A 121 14.40 17.49 0.42
C TYR A 121 15.07 17.85 1.74
N GLY A 122 16.38 17.58 1.86
CA GLY A 122 17.17 17.97 3.02
C GLY A 122 17.29 16.91 4.12
N PHE A 123 16.64 15.75 3.97
CA PHE A 123 16.77 14.67 4.93
C PHE A 123 18.18 14.04 4.89
N THR A 124 18.63 13.61 6.05
CA THR A 124 19.90 12.92 6.30
C THR A 124 19.67 11.59 7.02
N ASP A 125 20.74 10.88 7.38
CA ASP A 125 20.66 9.57 8.09
C ASP A 125 19.63 8.62 7.45
N ILE A 126 19.68 8.54 6.10
CA ILE A 126 18.72 7.78 5.31
C ILE A 126 19.02 6.30 5.44
N ARG A 127 18.05 5.54 5.90
CA ARG A 127 18.12 4.07 6.09
C ARG A 127 16.90 3.40 5.50
N TYR A 128 17.05 2.14 5.11
CA TYR A 128 15.92 1.29 4.72
C TYR A 128 16.12 -0.13 5.25
N ALA A 129 15.00 -0.83 5.37
CA ALA A 129 14.98 -2.26 5.69
C ALA A 129 13.82 -2.94 4.97
N LEU A 130 14.00 -4.19 4.56
CA LEU A 130 12.97 -5.03 3.99
C LEU A 130 12.54 -6.10 4.98
N PHE A 131 11.24 -6.27 5.10
CA PHE A 131 10.62 -7.33 5.90
C PHE A 131 9.75 -8.18 4.99
N HIS A 132 9.78 -9.48 5.19
CA HIS A 132 9.05 -10.42 4.36
C HIS A 132 7.96 -11.14 5.17
N ARG A 133 6.80 -11.31 4.55
CA ARG A 133 5.69 -12.06 5.12
C ARG A 133 5.01 -12.88 4.04
N THR A 134 4.60 -14.08 4.39
CA THR A 134 3.79 -14.95 3.53
C THR A 134 2.39 -15.03 4.10
N ARG A 135 1.37 -14.86 3.25
CA ARG A 135 -0.03 -15.01 3.60
C ARG A 135 -0.71 -15.98 2.64
N THR A 136 -1.34 -17.01 3.17
CA THR A 136 -2.14 -17.95 2.39
C THR A 136 -3.62 -17.74 2.69
N PHE A 137 -4.41 -17.68 1.66
CA PHE A 137 -5.85 -17.45 1.70
C PHE A 137 -6.58 -18.62 1.04
N SER A 138 -7.71 -19.02 1.57
CA SER A 138 -8.70 -19.75 0.79
C SER A 138 -9.23 -18.87 -0.34
N ALA A 139 -9.86 -19.48 -1.34
CA ALA A 139 -10.45 -18.72 -2.45
C ALA A 139 -11.39 -17.61 -1.96
N ARG A 140 -12.26 -17.92 -1.00
CA ARG A 140 -13.20 -16.96 -0.42
C ARG A 140 -12.52 -15.81 0.32
N GLU A 141 -11.54 -16.11 1.19
CA GLU A 141 -10.80 -15.07 1.93
C GLU A 141 -10.04 -14.14 0.98
N TYR A 142 -9.53 -14.68 -0.14
CA TYR A 142 -8.87 -13.85 -1.13
C TYR A 142 -9.85 -12.88 -1.82
N ILE A 143 -11.05 -13.36 -2.17
CA ILE A 143 -12.10 -12.48 -2.71
C ILE A 143 -12.54 -11.41 -1.69
N GLU A 144 -12.66 -11.76 -0.42
CA GLU A 144 -12.96 -10.81 0.64
C GLU A 144 -11.85 -9.74 0.76
N LEU A 145 -10.58 -10.13 0.63
CA LEU A 145 -9.45 -9.20 0.59
C LEU A 145 -9.53 -8.26 -0.62
N LEU A 146 -9.79 -8.77 -1.84
CA LEU A 146 -9.96 -7.96 -3.03
C LEU A 146 -11.11 -6.96 -2.89
N GLY A 147 -12.18 -7.35 -2.20
CA GLY A 147 -13.32 -6.50 -1.87
C GLY A 147 -12.99 -5.33 -0.92
N THR A 148 -11.78 -5.28 -0.34
CA THR A 148 -11.32 -4.14 0.46
C THR A 148 -10.53 -3.11 -0.33
N TYR A 149 -10.10 -3.44 -1.54
CA TYR A 149 -9.29 -2.54 -2.37
C TYR A 149 -10.16 -1.49 -3.06
N SER A 150 -9.78 -0.23 -2.90
CA SER A 150 -10.57 0.91 -3.39
C SER A 150 -10.79 0.89 -4.91
N ASP A 151 -9.80 0.48 -5.66
CA ASP A 151 -9.86 0.35 -7.12
C ASP A 151 -10.79 -0.78 -7.56
N HIS A 152 -10.79 -1.92 -6.86
CA HIS A 152 -11.73 -3.00 -7.13
C HIS A 152 -13.17 -2.61 -6.76
N ILE A 153 -13.36 -1.91 -5.63
CA ILE A 153 -14.68 -1.39 -5.22
C ILE A 153 -15.23 -0.38 -6.25
N ALA A 154 -14.36 0.41 -6.88
CA ALA A 154 -14.74 1.41 -7.86
C ALA A 154 -15.14 0.83 -9.22
N MET A 155 -14.88 -0.45 -9.49
CA MET A 155 -15.37 -1.12 -10.70
C MET A 155 -16.89 -1.23 -10.71
N GLU A 156 -17.48 -1.22 -11.92
CA GLU A 156 -18.90 -1.54 -12.11
C GLU A 156 -19.25 -2.89 -11.43
N GLU A 157 -20.31 -2.93 -10.67
CA GLU A 157 -20.69 -4.08 -9.83
C GLU A 157 -20.80 -5.39 -10.62
N LYS A 158 -21.40 -5.33 -11.81
CA LYS A 158 -21.56 -6.51 -12.67
C LYS A 158 -20.20 -7.08 -13.11
N ILE A 159 -19.30 -6.22 -13.55
CA ILE A 159 -17.95 -6.61 -14.00
C ILE A 159 -17.13 -7.14 -12.83
N ARG A 160 -17.17 -6.45 -11.68
CA ARG A 160 -16.48 -6.87 -10.47
C ARG A 160 -16.97 -8.23 -9.97
N THR A 161 -18.28 -8.46 -9.95
CA THR A 161 -18.86 -9.73 -9.49
C THR A 161 -18.42 -10.88 -10.39
N GLU A 162 -18.44 -10.71 -11.72
CA GLU A 162 -17.96 -11.73 -12.65
C GLU A 162 -16.45 -11.97 -12.48
N PHE A 163 -15.66 -10.91 -12.36
CA PHE A 163 -14.22 -10.98 -12.15
C PHE A 163 -13.87 -11.77 -10.89
N PHE A 164 -14.50 -11.46 -9.78
CA PHE A 164 -14.28 -12.13 -8.50
C PHE A 164 -14.68 -13.60 -8.55
N ALA A 165 -15.81 -13.91 -9.17
CA ALA A 165 -16.24 -15.30 -9.35
C ALA A 165 -15.23 -16.11 -10.18
N LYS A 166 -14.65 -15.52 -11.23
CA LYS A 166 -13.62 -16.18 -12.04
C LYS A 166 -12.31 -16.39 -11.29
N ILE A 167 -11.90 -15.46 -10.44
CA ILE A 167 -10.73 -15.65 -9.57
C ILE A 167 -10.99 -16.78 -8.57
N GLU A 168 -12.15 -16.78 -7.92
CA GLU A 168 -12.53 -17.82 -6.96
C GLU A 168 -12.54 -19.21 -7.63
N GLU A 169 -13.13 -19.32 -8.82
CA GLU A 169 -13.14 -20.55 -9.62
C GLU A 169 -11.72 -21.01 -9.96
N ALA A 170 -10.85 -20.10 -10.38
CA ALA A 170 -9.45 -20.41 -10.68
C ALA A 170 -8.71 -20.95 -9.45
N ILE A 171 -8.80 -20.27 -8.30
CA ILE A 171 -8.15 -20.71 -7.06
C ILE A 171 -8.64 -22.10 -6.66
N ASN A 172 -9.96 -22.34 -6.69
CA ASN A 172 -10.53 -23.64 -6.35
C ASN A 172 -10.04 -24.76 -7.29
N ARG A 173 -9.90 -24.49 -8.57
CA ARG A 173 -9.38 -25.43 -9.57
C ARG A 173 -7.91 -25.82 -9.33
N TYR A 174 -7.14 -24.89 -8.77
CA TYR A 174 -5.70 -25.08 -8.48
C TYR A 174 -5.38 -25.48 -7.03
N GLY A 175 -6.34 -26.03 -6.29
CA GLY A 175 -6.11 -26.57 -4.95
C GLY A 175 -6.74 -25.75 -3.80
N GLY A 176 -7.53 -24.73 -4.11
CA GLY A 176 -8.37 -24.02 -3.15
C GLY A 176 -7.66 -22.94 -2.32
N THR A 177 -6.37 -22.72 -2.55
CA THR A 177 -5.59 -21.69 -1.82
C THR A 177 -4.77 -20.83 -2.76
N PHE A 178 -4.55 -19.57 -2.35
CA PHE A 178 -3.68 -18.62 -3.02
C PHE A 178 -2.72 -17.97 -2.01
N THR A 179 -1.43 -17.99 -2.32
CA THR A 179 -0.40 -17.45 -1.44
C THR A 179 0.16 -16.14 -1.98
N ILE A 180 0.24 -15.13 -1.12
CA ILE A 180 0.86 -13.84 -1.41
C ILE A 180 2.16 -13.72 -0.61
N TYR A 181 3.22 -13.34 -1.28
CA TYR A 181 4.50 -12.98 -0.69
C TYR A 181 4.58 -11.46 -0.58
N ASP A 182 4.49 -10.95 0.64
CA ASP A 182 4.59 -9.52 0.88
C ASP A 182 6.03 -9.13 1.18
N THR A 183 6.54 -8.11 0.50
CA THR A 183 7.73 -7.37 0.90
C THR A 183 7.29 -6.04 1.46
N ILE A 184 7.61 -5.77 2.72
CA ILE A 184 7.32 -4.49 3.38
C ILE A 184 8.63 -3.72 3.43
N ASP A 185 8.68 -2.56 2.77
CA ASP A 185 9.80 -1.65 2.85
C ASP A 185 9.57 -0.64 3.96
N LEU A 186 10.54 -0.48 4.83
CA LEU A 186 10.62 0.60 5.80
C LEU A 186 11.75 1.54 5.38
N GLN A 187 11.45 2.82 5.30
CA GLN A 187 12.40 3.89 5.03
C GLN A 187 12.39 4.85 6.21
N LEU A 188 13.56 5.19 6.73
CA LEU A 188 13.76 6.13 7.82
C LEU A 188 14.71 7.22 7.35
N SER A 189 14.42 8.47 7.73
CA SER A 189 15.27 9.62 7.47
C SER A 189 15.09 10.69 8.53
N ARG A 190 16.10 11.55 8.70
CA ARG A 190 16.09 12.67 9.67
C ARG A 190 16.48 13.97 9.02
#